data_a6b275fc94687e3b970a176e757e3482
#
_entry.id   a6b275fc94687e3b970a176e757e3482
#
_cell.length_a   1.000
_cell.length_b   1.000
_cell.length_c   1.000
_cell.angle_alpha   90.00
_cell.angle_beta   90.00
_cell.angle_gamma   90.00
#
_symmetry.space_group_name_H-M   'P 1'
#
loop_
_entity.id
_entity.type
_entity.pdbx_description
1 polymer ?
#
loop_
_entity_poly.entity_id
_entity_poly.type
_entity_poly.pdbx_seq_one_letter_code
_entity_poly.pdbx_strand_id
1 'polypeptide(L)'
;MALTLHGTVADNTVVLSRQNANPLIINGDMAVAQRGTSFTGQTGSAYTLDRIYMRLGDAGTYTITQDSDVPEGYGFSKSMKIDCTTANDSLEAADFMFVNMRFEKQDMRI
;
A
#
# COMPACT_ATOMS: atom_id res chain seq x y z
N MET A 1 -28.64 -25.85 14.18
CA MET A 1 -28.19 -25.48 14.31
C MET A 1 -27.68 -25.20 14.32
N ALA A 2 -27.36 -25.28 14.07
CA ALA A 2 -26.68 -24.92 14.12
C ALA A 2 -26.20 -24.56 13.83
N LEU A 3 -25.76 -24.49 13.62
CA LEU A 3 -25.19 -24.04 13.43
C LEU A 3 -24.76 -24.03 13.10
N THR A 4 -24.58 -24.17 12.89
CA THR A 4 -24.09 -24.07 12.74
C THR A 4 -23.60 -23.91 12.21
N LEU A 5 -23.32 -23.92 11.86
CA LEU A 5 -22.88 -23.65 11.61
C LEU A 5 -22.66 -23.88 10.97
N HIS A 6 -22.66 -24.25 10.52
CA HIS A 6 -22.53 -24.43 10.25
C HIS A 6 -22.41 -24.17 9.41
N GLY A 7 -22.59 -24.27 8.86
CA GLY A 7 -22.40 -23.90 8.55
C GLY A 7 -22.81 -23.74 7.92
N THR A 8 -23.07 -23.78 7.62
CA THR A 8 -23.38 -23.40 7.42
C THR A 8 -23.59 -22.97 6.93
N VAL A 9 -23.62 -22.98 7.06
CA VAL A 9 -24.12 -22.41 6.64
C VAL A 9 -23.90 -22.14 5.82
N ALA A 10 -24.05 -22.81 5.96
CA ALA A 10 -24.03 -22.40 4.60
C ALA A 10 -22.89 -21.42 4.36
N ASP A 11 -22.52 -21.08 3.25
CA ASP A 11 -21.56 -20.13 2.73
C ASP A 11 -21.02 -19.08 3.70
N ASN A 12 -21.66 -18.83 4.78
CA ASN A 12 -21.22 -17.86 5.80
C ASN A 12 -19.91 -18.22 6.46
N THR A 13 -19.56 -19.49 6.49
CA THR A 13 -18.31 -19.93 7.13
C THR A 13 -17.08 -19.38 6.42
N VAL A 14 -17.11 -19.26 5.11
CA VAL A 14 -15.98 -18.71 4.34
C VAL A 14 -15.80 -17.22 4.64
N VAL A 15 -16.90 -16.49 4.73
CA VAL A 15 -16.84 -15.07 5.05
C VAL A 15 -16.29 -14.84 6.46
N LEU A 16 -16.74 -15.66 7.42
CA LEU A 16 -16.29 -15.53 8.80
C LEU A 16 -14.80 -15.80 8.96
N SER A 17 -14.27 -16.80 8.26
CA SER A 17 -12.82 -17.07 8.34
C SER A 17 -12.00 -15.94 7.73
N ARG A 18 -12.54 -15.26 6.75
CA ARG A 18 -11.85 -14.09 6.18
C ARG A 18 -11.88 -12.88 7.09
N GLN A 19 -12.91 -12.73 7.88
CA GLN A 19 -13.00 -11.63 8.84
C GLN A 19 -11.94 -11.71 9.93
N ASN A 20 -11.45 -12.88 10.22
CA ASN A 20 -10.43 -13.10 11.24
C ASN A 20 -9.02 -13.09 10.69
N ALA A 21 -8.86 -12.93 9.38
CA ALA A 21 -7.54 -12.89 8.77
C ALA A 21 -6.90 -11.52 9.00
N ASN A 22 -5.66 -11.53 9.48
CA ASN A 22 -4.87 -10.32 9.61
C ASN A 22 -4.14 -10.06 8.29
N PRO A 23 -4.34 -8.91 7.66
CA PRO A 23 -3.61 -8.61 6.44
C PRO A 23 -2.13 -8.42 6.74
N LEU A 24 -1.28 -9.08 5.98
CA LEU A 24 0.16 -8.92 6.09
C LEU A 24 0.59 -7.51 5.69
N ILE A 25 -0.01 -7.00 4.63
CA ILE A 25 0.24 -5.64 4.15
C ILE A 25 -0.88 -4.74 4.66
N ILE A 26 -0.53 -3.79 5.52
CA ILE A 26 -1.49 -2.83 6.05
C ILE A 26 -1.56 -1.65 5.08
N ASN A 27 -2.78 -1.21 4.77
CA ASN A 27 -3.04 -0.16 3.79
C ASN A 27 -2.59 -0.53 2.38
N GLY A 28 -2.65 -1.81 2.03
CA GLY A 28 -2.26 -2.28 0.71
C GLY A 28 -3.15 -1.77 -0.42
N ASP A 29 -4.37 -1.37 -0.10
CA ASP A 29 -5.31 -0.76 -1.05
C ASP A 29 -5.18 0.76 -1.13
N MET A 30 -4.21 1.36 -0.44
CA MET A 30 -3.90 2.79 -0.46
C MET A 30 -5.06 3.68 0.00
N ALA A 31 -6.02 3.13 0.73
CA ALA A 31 -7.24 3.85 1.12
C ALA A 31 -6.99 4.86 2.24
N VAL A 32 -5.98 4.64 3.09
CA VAL A 32 -5.69 5.49 4.24
C VAL A 32 -4.55 6.45 3.90
N ALA A 33 -4.77 7.74 4.12
CA ALA A 33 -3.81 8.80 3.80
C ALA A 33 -3.90 9.90 4.86
N GLN A 34 -3.49 9.58 6.09
CA GLN A 34 -3.63 10.49 7.24
C GLN A 34 -2.68 11.67 7.19
N ARG A 35 -1.51 11.52 6.56
CA ARG A 35 -0.55 12.62 6.40
C ARG A 35 -0.93 13.57 5.28
N GLY A 36 -1.79 13.14 4.38
CA GLY A 36 -2.18 13.91 3.20
C GLY A 36 -2.29 13.01 1.98
N THR A 37 -2.81 13.58 0.90
CA THR A 37 -3.07 12.85 -0.34
C THR A 37 -2.10 13.20 -1.46
N SER A 38 -1.20 14.17 -1.23
CA SER A 38 -0.21 14.59 -2.24
C SER A 38 1.08 15.00 -1.56
N PHE A 39 2.18 14.46 -2.05
CA PHE A 39 3.53 14.71 -1.53
C PHE A 39 4.41 15.11 -2.72
N THR A 40 4.54 16.43 -2.91
CA THR A 40 5.27 17.00 -4.05
C THR A 40 6.74 17.24 -3.72
N GLY A 41 7.58 17.31 -4.75
CA GLY A 41 8.98 17.70 -4.61
C GLY A 41 9.82 16.73 -3.78
N GLN A 42 9.51 15.46 -3.82
CA GLN A 42 10.23 14.46 -3.04
C GLN A 42 11.56 14.15 -3.68
N THR A 43 12.65 14.48 -3.00
CA THR A 43 14.02 14.20 -3.45
C THR A 43 14.77 13.30 -2.50
N GLY A 44 14.24 13.07 -1.30
CA GLY A 44 14.81 12.21 -0.28
C GLY A 44 13.81 11.19 0.23
N SER A 45 14.18 10.49 1.28
CA SER A 45 13.34 9.45 1.85
C SER A 45 12.28 10.03 2.78
N ALA A 46 11.05 9.55 2.68
CA ALA A 46 9.93 10.04 3.49
C ALA A 46 8.79 9.04 3.57
N TYR A 47 8.00 9.13 4.64
CA TYR A 47 6.70 8.48 4.68
C TYR A 47 5.71 9.28 3.83
N THR A 48 4.91 8.57 3.05
CA THR A 48 3.88 9.13 2.18
C THR A 48 2.50 8.65 2.63
N LEU A 49 1.82 7.83 1.84
CA LEU A 49 0.58 7.22 2.30
C LEU A 49 0.86 6.36 3.54
N ASP A 50 -0.17 6.07 4.31
CA ASP A 50 0.00 5.35 5.56
C ASP A 50 0.70 4.02 5.35
N ARG A 51 1.71 3.77 6.19
CA ARG A 51 2.54 2.56 6.19
C ARG A 51 3.45 2.41 4.98
N ILE A 52 3.51 3.42 4.12
CA ILE A 52 4.36 3.41 2.92
C ILE A 52 5.53 4.37 3.14
N TYR A 53 6.74 3.84 3.03
CA TYR A 53 7.97 4.62 3.15
C TYR A 53 8.69 4.60 1.82
N MET A 54 8.83 5.77 1.21
CA MET A 54 9.59 5.91 -0.02
C MET A 54 11.05 6.21 0.29
N ARG A 55 11.94 5.54 -0.41
CA ARG A 55 13.38 5.79 -0.30
C ARG A 55 13.91 6.28 -1.63
N LEU A 56 14.57 7.43 -1.57
CA LEU A 56 15.18 8.07 -2.73
C LEU A 56 16.63 8.41 -2.43
N GLY A 57 17.51 8.05 -3.35
CA GLY A 57 18.91 8.43 -3.32
C GLY A 57 19.30 8.94 -4.70
N ASP A 58 19.20 10.25 -4.89
CA ASP A 58 19.59 10.99 -6.09
C ASP A 58 18.99 10.46 -7.42
N ALA A 59 17.81 9.89 -7.34
CA ALA A 59 17.15 9.30 -8.52
C ALA A 59 16.18 10.27 -9.21
N GLY A 60 16.20 11.55 -8.83
CA GLY A 60 15.30 12.55 -9.39
C GLY A 60 14.32 13.10 -8.37
N THR A 61 13.34 13.84 -8.86
CA THR A 61 12.28 14.43 -8.04
C THR A 61 10.95 13.78 -8.36
N TYR A 62 10.19 13.44 -7.33
CA TYR A 62 8.95 12.68 -7.48
C TYR A 62 7.79 13.37 -6.77
N THR A 63 6.60 13.16 -7.30
CA THR A 63 5.34 13.49 -6.62
C THR A 63 4.59 12.19 -6.39
N ILE A 64 4.18 11.96 -5.16
CA ILE A 64 3.40 10.79 -4.78
C ILE A 64 2.00 11.26 -4.41
N THR A 65 0.97 10.66 -5.01
CA THR A 65 -0.41 11.01 -4.73
C THR A 65 -1.26 9.78 -4.47
N GLN A 66 -2.28 9.96 -3.63
CA GLN A 66 -3.37 9.01 -3.57
C GLN A 66 -4.31 9.31 -4.74
N ASP A 67 -4.44 8.38 -5.65
CA ASP A 67 -5.21 8.53 -6.87
C ASP A 67 -6.46 7.65 -6.83
N SER A 68 -7.41 7.96 -7.69
CA SER A 68 -8.63 7.15 -7.86
C SER A 68 -8.59 6.29 -9.13
N ASP A 69 -7.48 6.29 -9.84
CA ASP A 69 -7.29 5.41 -10.99
C ASP A 69 -6.97 4.01 -10.50
N VAL A 70 -7.94 3.13 -10.57
CA VAL A 70 -7.87 1.76 -10.03
C VAL A 70 -8.48 0.78 -11.04
N PRO A 71 -8.12 -0.52 -10.95
CA PRO A 71 -8.75 -1.53 -11.79
C PRO A 71 -10.25 -1.64 -11.49
N GLU A 72 -11.06 -1.65 -12.52
CA GLU A 72 -12.50 -1.77 -12.37
C GLU A 72 -12.90 -3.19 -11.97
N GLY A 73 -13.92 -3.29 -11.15
CA GLY A 73 -14.53 -4.57 -10.79
C GLY A 73 -13.83 -5.33 -9.67
N TYR A 74 -12.78 -4.78 -9.06
CA TYR A 74 -12.02 -5.46 -8.01
C TYR A 74 -12.23 -4.85 -6.62
N GLY A 75 -13.09 -3.86 -6.49
CA GLY A 75 -13.43 -3.27 -5.20
C GLY A 75 -12.41 -2.29 -4.64
N PHE A 76 -11.38 -1.93 -5.39
CA PHE A 76 -10.45 -0.90 -4.99
C PHE A 76 -11.01 0.49 -5.26
N SER A 77 -10.74 1.44 -4.38
CA SER A 77 -11.16 2.82 -4.56
C SER A 77 -9.99 3.78 -4.70
N LYS A 78 -8.80 3.37 -4.30
CA LYS A 78 -7.61 4.21 -4.31
C LYS A 78 -6.39 3.44 -4.78
N SER A 79 -5.44 4.19 -5.32
CA SER A 79 -4.13 3.68 -5.72
C SER A 79 -3.05 4.68 -5.31
N MET A 80 -1.81 4.29 -5.38
CA MET A 80 -0.68 5.20 -5.18
C MET A 80 -0.07 5.50 -6.54
N LYS A 81 -0.08 6.77 -6.91
CA LYS A 81 0.56 7.24 -8.12
C LYS A 81 1.93 7.81 -7.78
N ILE A 82 2.94 7.37 -8.49
CA ILE A 82 4.31 7.86 -8.36
C ILE A 82 4.69 8.49 -9.69
N ASP A 83 4.93 9.79 -9.67
CA ASP A 83 5.20 10.56 -10.87
C ASP A 83 6.59 11.20 -10.76
N CYS A 84 7.46 10.91 -11.72
CA CYS A 84 8.76 11.54 -11.80
C CYS A 84 8.60 12.92 -12.46
N THR A 85 8.68 13.97 -11.66
CA THR A 85 8.48 15.33 -12.15
C THR A 85 9.76 15.97 -12.66
N THR A 86 10.91 15.53 -12.17
CA THR A 86 12.22 15.97 -12.65
C THR A 86 13.15 14.78 -12.70
N ALA A 87 13.56 14.40 -13.90
CA ALA A 87 14.46 13.27 -14.08
C ALA A 87 15.90 13.65 -13.70
N ASN A 88 16.64 12.66 -13.21
CA ASN A 88 18.08 12.78 -13.09
C ASN A 88 18.70 12.24 -14.38
N ASP A 89 19.31 13.11 -15.15
CA ASP A 89 19.90 12.75 -16.45
C ASP A 89 21.27 12.06 -16.31
N SER A 90 21.80 11.97 -15.09
CA SER A 90 23.13 11.44 -14.83
C SER A 90 23.10 10.39 -13.71
N LEU A 91 22.20 9.40 -13.84
CA LEU A 91 22.07 8.34 -12.87
C LEU A 91 23.36 7.54 -12.72
N GLU A 92 23.75 7.27 -11.50
CA GLU A 92 24.93 6.50 -11.16
C GLU A 92 24.53 5.20 -10.47
N ALA A 93 25.50 4.31 -10.30
CA ALA A 93 25.24 2.98 -9.77
C ALA A 93 24.72 2.98 -8.33
N ALA A 94 24.97 4.04 -7.58
CA ALA A 94 24.51 4.17 -6.20
C ALA A 94 23.12 4.84 -6.08
N ASP A 95 22.58 5.33 -7.18
CA ASP A 95 21.27 5.98 -7.16
C ASP A 95 20.15 4.96 -7.09
N PHE A 96 19.12 5.29 -6.33
CA PHE A 96 18.04 4.34 -6.12
C PHE A 96 16.71 5.03 -5.84
N MET A 97 15.63 4.33 -6.15
CA MET A 97 14.29 4.68 -5.72
C MET A 97 13.52 3.40 -5.47
N PHE A 98 12.96 3.27 -4.28
CA PHE A 98 12.09 2.14 -4.00
C PHE A 98 11.09 2.47 -2.89
N VAL A 99 10.05 1.65 -2.84
CA VAL A 99 8.96 1.78 -1.88
C VAL A 99 9.06 0.64 -0.89
N ASN A 100 9.00 0.99 0.39
CA ASN A 100 9.10 0.03 1.48
C ASN A 100 7.77 -0.09 2.21
N MET A 101 7.44 -1.30 2.56
CA MET A 101 6.41 -1.61 3.55
C MET A 101 7.06 -2.43 4.65
N ARG A 102 6.65 -2.19 5.89
CA ARG A 102 7.22 -2.90 7.03
C ARG A 102 6.18 -3.82 7.63
N PHE A 103 6.58 -5.05 7.85
CA PHE A 103 5.75 -6.05 8.50
C PHE A 103 6.13 -6.13 9.97
N GLU A 104 5.13 -6.29 10.81
CA GLU A 104 5.36 -6.46 12.23
C GLU A 104 5.57 -7.94 12.54
N LYS A 105 6.39 -8.21 13.56
CA LYS A 105 6.77 -9.59 13.88
C LYS A 105 5.56 -10.46 14.16
N GLN A 106 4.57 -9.92 14.86
CA GLN A 106 3.36 -10.68 15.20
C GLN A 106 2.53 -11.04 13.97
N ASP A 107 2.63 -10.24 12.91
CA ASP A 107 1.88 -10.48 11.67
C ASP A 107 2.57 -11.50 10.77
N MET A 108 3.82 -11.83 11.08
CA MET A 108 4.62 -12.79 10.33
C MET A 108 4.49 -14.21 10.84
N ARG A 109 3.61 -14.45 11.79
CA ARG A 109 3.37 -15.80 12.32
C ARG A 109 2.57 -16.62 11.32
N ILE A 110 3.01 -17.82 11.16
CA ILE A 110 2.33 -18.80 10.32
C ILE A 110 1.75 -19.88 11.21
#